data_2fe4fef8e379a2fc367a41f969f5e585
#
_entry.id   2fe4fef8e379a2fc367a41f969f5e585
#
_cell.length_a   1.000
_cell.length_b   1.000
_cell.length_c   1.000
_cell.angle_alpha   90.00
_cell.angle_beta   90.00
_cell.angle_gamma   90.00
#
_symmetry.space_group_name_H-M   'P 1'
#
loop_
_entity.id
_entity.type
_entity.pdbx_description
1 polymer ?
#
loop_
_entity_poly.entity_id
_entity_poly.type
_entity_poly.pdbx_seq_one_letter_code
_entity_poly.pdbx_strand_id
1 'polypeptide(L)'
;MTKARWVRLVAGLFVLSLVAAACSSDDNGGGTTDTTGGATGTTAETGSGGGGTTITIAGFAFDPDTITVSGPTEVTVTNEDSATHTFTLDDGSVDETIEPGATKTVTVDVSASTGFHCNIHPQMTGQIEVA
;
A
#
# COMPACT_ATOMS: atom_id res chain seq x y z
N MET A 1 -33.09 -35.24 2.21
CA MET A 1 -33.97 -34.70 2.21
C MET A 1 -33.85 -33.22 2.23
N THR A 2 -34.61 -32.37 2.35
CA THR A 2 -35.03 -31.03 2.02
C THR A 2 -33.97 -29.97 1.92
N LYS A 3 -33.73 -29.48 0.70
CA LYS A 3 -32.92 -28.29 0.37
C LYS A 3 -33.80 -27.04 0.54
N ALA A 4 -33.47 -26.17 1.47
CA ALA A 4 -34.08 -24.87 1.57
C ALA A 4 -33.23 -23.83 0.80
N ARG A 5 -33.74 -23.44 -0.35
CA ARG A 5 -33.22 -22.32 -1.18
C ARG A 5 -33.77 -21.01 -0.61
N TRP A 6 -32.93 -20.18 -0.04
CA TRP A 6 -33.31 -18.84 0.35
C TRP A 6 -32.83 -17.87 -0.73
N VAL A 7 -33.72 -17.55 -1.62
CA VAL A 7 -33.64 -16.39 -2.52
C VAL A 7 -34.14 -15.21 -1.72
N ARG A 8 -33.29 -14.25 -1.43
CA ARG A 8 -33.71 -12.91 -1.01
C ARG A 8 -33.36 -11.90 -2.09
N LEU A 9 -34.38 -11.60 -2.87
CA LEU A 9 -34.50 -10.40 -3.68
C LEU A 9 -34.58 -9.19 -2.74
N VAL A 10 -33.62 -8.29 -2.80
CA VAL A 10 -33.77 -6.93 -2.27
C VAL A 10 -33.58 -5.98 -3.43
N ALA A 11 -34.71 -5.53 -3.93
CA ALA A 11 -34.79 -4.34 -4.79
C ALA A 11 -34.63 -3.12 -3.88
N GLY A 12 -33.61 -2.33 -4.08
CA GLY A 12 -33.31 -1.11 -3.33
C GLY A 12 -32.99 0.04 -4.29
N LEU A 13 -33.94 0.88 -4.37
CA LEU A 13 -34.19 2.18 -4.98
C LEU A 13 -32.94 3.06 -5.17
N PHE A 14 -32.68 3.43 -6.41
CA PHE A 14 -31.79 4.51 -6.84
C PHE A 14 -32.35 5.86 -6.38
N VAL A 15 -31.62 6.58 -5.59
CA VAL A 15 -31.82 8.01 -5.38
C VAL A 15 -30.64 8.74 -6.02
N LEU A 16 -30.96 9.34 -7.16
CA LEU A 16 -30.10 10.24 -7.91
C LEU A 16 -30.12 11.61 -7.22
N SER A 17 -29.04 12.02 -6.58
CA SER A 17 -28.86 13.39 -6.11
C SER A 17 -27.79 14.07 -6.93
N LEU A 18 -28.24 14.91 -7.87
CA LEU A 18 -27.45 15.90 -8.58
C LEU A 18 -27.24 17.10 -7.65
N VAL A 19 -26.00 17.42 -7.32
CA VAL A 19 -25.66 18.75 -6.80
C VAL A 19 -24.54 19.31 -7.66
N ALA A 20 -24.91 20.31 -8.45
CA ALA A 20 -24.00 21.20 -9.12
C ALA A 20 -23.80 22.45 -8.26
N ALA A 21 -22.58 22.84 -8.01
CA ALA A 21 -22.15 24.18 -7.63
C ALA A 21 -20.67 24.28 -7.94
N ALA A 22 -20.33 24.98 -8.93
CA ALA A 22 -20.10 26.41 -9.12
C ALA A 22 -18.66 26.80 -8.82
N CYS A 23 -18.03 27.28 -9.88
CA CYS A 23 -16.75 27.95 -10.00
C CYS A 23 -16.56 29.10 -9.00
N SER A 24 -15.34 29.30 -8.58
CA SER A 24 -14.81 30.64 -8.41
C SER A 24 -13.33 30.61 -8.75
N SER A 25 -13.04 31.32 -9.81
CA SER A 25 -11.73 31.78 -10.20
C SER A 25 -11.37 32.96 -9.31
N ASP A 26 -10.15 33.02 -8.84
CA ASP A 26 -9.49 34.28 -8.55
C ASP A 26 -8.02 34.18 -8.89
N ASP A 27 -7.70 34.95 -9.92
CA ASP A 27 -6.38 35.37 -10.36
C ASP A 27 -5.69 36.21 -9.30
N ASN A 28 -4.43 36.01 -9.10
CA ASN A 28 -3.39 37.06 -9.03
C ASN A 28 -2.07 36.41 -8.62
N GLY A 29 -1.10 36.32 -9.48
CA GLY A 29 -0.21 37.43 -9.86
C GLY A 29 1.16 37.15 -9.36
N GLY A 30 2.08 36.76 -10.27
CA GLY A 30 3.45 37.27 -10.34
C GLY A 30 4.48 36.78 -9.34
N GLY A 31 5.52 36.14 -9.87
CA GLY A 31 6.77 35.96 -9.15
C GLY A 31 7.70 34.93 -9.79
N THR A 32 8.35 35.31 -10.86
CA THR A 32 9.57 34.66 -11.39
C THR A 32 10.65 34.61 -10.33
N THR A 33 11.24 33.45 -10.07
CA THR A 33 12.69 33.31 -9.94
C THR A 33 13.08 31.85 -10.12
N ASP A 34 13.82 31.67 -11.17
CA ASP A 34 14.79 30.66 -11.49
C ASP A 34 15.64 30.24 -10.27
N THR A 35 15.79 28.95 -10.04
CA THR A 35 17.04 28.41 -9.53
C THR A 35 17.10 26.91 -9.76
N THR A 36 17.87 26.51 -10.73
CA THR A 36 18.59 25.26 -10.91
C THR A 36 19.17 24.75 -9.60
N GLY A 37 18.90 23.50 -9.29
CA GLY A 37 19.56 22.84 -8.18
C GLY A 37 19.16 21.39 -8.09
N GLY A 38 19.88 20.51 -8.81
CA GLY A 38 19.81 19.08 -8.60
C GLY A 38 20.27 18.73 -7.19
N ALA A 39 19.52 17.85 -6.56
CA ALA A 39 20.02 17.10 -5.44
C ALA A 39 19.36 15.73 -5.46
N THR A 40 20.05 14.77 -5.98
CA THR A 40 19.99 13.38 -5.60
C THR A 40 20.11 13.30 -4.08
N GLY A 41 19.01 13.18 -3.41
CA GLY A 41 18.95 12.94 -1.99
C GLY A 41 18.39 11.55 -1.74
N THR A 42 19.22 10.53 -1.88
CA THR A 42 18.99 9.25 -1.25
C THR A 42 19.14 9.46 0.24
N THR A 43 18.06 9.75 0.91
CA THR A 43 18.04 9.73 2.36
C THR A 43 17.42 8.39 2.77
N ALA A 44 18.29 7.44 3.06
CA ALA A 44 17.92 6.30 3.89
C ALA A 44 17.57 6.87 5.27
N GLU A 45 16.30 7.03 5.57
CA GLU A 45 15.86 7.33 6.92
C GLU A 45 15.96 6.06 7.75
N THR A 46 17.03 5.97 8.49
CA THR A 46 17.18 5.10 9.65
C THR A 46 16.25 5.61 10.74
N GLY A 47 15.00 5.20 10.71
CA GLY A 47 14.02 5.47 11.76
C GLY A 47 14.17 4.46 12.88
N SER A 48 14.95 4.80 13.89
CA SER A 48 14.94 4.12 15.19
C SER A 48 13.68 4.53 15.96
N GLY A 49 12.85 3.57 16.28
CA GLY A 49 11.81 3.68 17.30
C GLY A 49 10.40 3.97 16.79
N GLY A 50 9.55 2.94 16.73
CA GLY A 50 8.07 3.07 16.71
C GLY A 50 7.42 3.69 15.48
N GLY A 51 8.13 3.85 14.40
CA GLY A 51 7.61 4.38 13.15
C GLY A 51 7.25 3.25 12.19
N GLY A 52 6.04 3.32 11.64
CA GLY A 52 5.61 2.39 10.61
C GLY A 52 6.53 2.42 9.38
N THR A 53 6.83 1.26 8.85
CA THR A 53 7.57 1.09 7.60
C THR A 53 6.59 1.12 6.44
N THR A 54 6.94 1.81 5.36
CA THR A 54 6.12 1.86 4.15
C THR A 54 6.81 1.09 3.02
N ILE A 55 6.02 0.29 2.31
CA ILE A 55 6.42 -0.40 1.07
C ILE A 55 5.46 0.03 -0.03
N THR A 56 6.00 0.39 -1.18
CA THR A 56 5.22 0.66 -2.39
C THR A 56 5.36 -0.51 -3.36
N ILE A 57 4.27 -0.93 -3.96
CA ILE A 57 4.25 -1.88 -5.07
C ILE A 57 4.10 -1.08 -6.35
N ALA A 58 5.10 -1.13 -7.21
CA ALA A 58 5.09 -0.45 -8.49
C ALA A 58 5.91 -1.23 -9.53
N GLY A 59 5.41 -1.36 -10.74
CA GLY A 59 6.09 -2.06 -11.82
C GLY A 59 6.37 -3.53 -11.53
N PHE A 60 5.50 -4.21 -10.78
CA PHE A 60 5.66 -5.59 -10.33
C PHE A 60 6.89 -5.81 -9.44
N ALA A 61 7.17 -4.86 -8.57
CA ALA A 61 8.25 -4.92 -7.59
C ALA A 61 7.82 -4.27 -6.26
N PHE A 62 8.46 -4.67 -5.18
CA PHE A 62 8.36 -4.00 -3.88
C PHE A 62 9.46 -2.96 -3.75
N ASP A 63 9.13 -1.79 -3.25
CA ASP A 63 10.07 -0.69 -3.00
C ASP A 63 9.81 -0.06 -1.61
N PRO A 64 10.75 -0.17 -0.67
CA PRO A 64 11.98 -0.97 -0.73
C PRO A 64 11.71 -2.48 -0.74
N ASP A 65 12.61 -3.25 -1.34
CA ASP A 65 12.60 -4.71 -1.32
C ASP A 65 13.20 -5.30 -0.04
N THR A 66 13.82 -4.48 0.78
CA THR A 66 14.39 -4.87 2.07
C THR A 66 13.99 -3.87 3.13
N ILE A 67 13.43 -4.38 4.23
CA ILE A 67 13.07 -3.58 5.40
C ILE A 67 13.73 -4.14 6.65
N THR A 68 14.01 -3.27 7.62
CA THR A 68 14.58 -3.66 8.91
C THR A 68 13.57 -3.41 10.03
N VAL A 69 13.35 -4.42 10.86
CA VAL A 69 12.43 -4.35 12.00
C VAL A 69 13.18 -4.70 13.29
N SER A 70 12.74 -4.15 14.42
CA SER A 70 13.33 -4.45 15.75
C SER A 70 12.28 -4.94 16.74
N GLY A 71 11.27 -5.65 16.25
CA GLY A 71 10.13 -6.18 17.00
C GLY A 71 8.83 -5.96 16.22
N PRO A 72 7.66 -6.11 16.87
CA PRO A 72 6.39 -5.88 16.21
C PRO A 72 6.35 -4.50 15.54
N THR A 73 6.21 -4.48 14.23
CA THR A 73 6.28 -3.27 13.40
C THR A 73 5.07 -3.19 12.48
N GLU A 74 4.43 -2.04 12.42
CA GLU A 74 3.39 -1.77 11.43
C GLU A 74 4.05 -1.49 10.07
N VAL A 75 3.66 -2.27 9.07
CA VAL A 75 4.09 -2.11 7.68
C VAL A 75 2.89 -1.68 6.85
N THR A 76 2.99 -0.53 6.24
CA THR A 76 1.98 -0.01 5.33
C THR A 76 2.40 -0.31 3.89
N VAL A 77 1.59 -1.08 3.18
CA VAL A 77 1.85 -1.48 1.79
C VAL A 77 0.84 -0.81 0.88
N THR A 78 1.32 -0.07 -0.11
CA THR A 78 0.51 0.63 -1.12
C THR A 78 0.74 0.01 -2.49
N ASN A 79 -0.33 -0.35 -3.19
CA ASN A 79 -0.27 -0.87 -4.55
C ASN A 79 -0.53 0.25 -5.56
N GLU A 80 0.49 0.67 -6.28
CA GLU A 80 0.39 1.68 -7.36
C GLU A 80 0.22 1.05 -8.75
N ASP A 81 0.29 -0.29 -8.84
CA ASP A 81 0.04 -1.01 -10.09
C ASP A 81 -1.46 -1.13 -10.37
N SER A 82 -1.79 -1.44 -11.62
CA SER A 82 -3.15 -1.77 -12.07
C SER A 82 -3.52 -3.24 -11.87
N ALA A 83 -2.61 -4.06 -11.35
CA ALA A 83 -2.80 -5.46 -11.03
C ALA A 83 -2.96 -5.67 -9.53
N THR A 84 -3.69 -6.71 -9.13
CA THR A 84 -3.78 -7.16 -7.74
C THR A 84 -2.47 -7.85 -7.34
N HIS A 85 -1.98 -7.56 -6.15
CA HIS A 85 -0.80 -8.18 -5.56
C HIS A 85 -1.11 -8.76 -4.19
N THR A 86 -0.17 -9.51 -3.61
CA THR A 86 -0.19 -9.90 -2.21
C THR A 86 1.10 -9.49 -1.52
N PHE A 87 1.01 -9.26 -0.22
CA PHE A 87 2.15 -9.15 0.68
C PHE A 87 2.09 -10.34 1.63
N THR A 88 2.94 -11.31 1.39
CA THR A 88 2.92 -12.61 2.07
C THR A 88 4.29 -12.91 2.63
N LEU A 89 4.40 -13.14 3.96
CA LEU A 89 5.63 -13.56 4.60
C LEU A 89 5.89 -15.05 4.33
N ASP A 90 7.15 -15.43 4.18
CA ASP A 90 7.55 -16.82 3.91
C ASP A 90 7.22 -17.77 5.06
N ASP A 91 7.11 -17.25 6.28
CA ASP A 91 6.68 -18.02 7.46
C ASP A 91 5.15 -18.18 7.56
N GLY A 92 4.40 -17.51 6.68
CA GLY A 92 2.94 -17.56 6.61
C GLY A 92 2.23 -16.77 7.70
N SER A 93 2.91 -15.99 8.50
CA SER A 93 2.31 -15.17 9.57
C SER A 93 1.49 -14.00 9.04
N VAL A 94 1.80 -13.52 7.84
CA VAL A 94 1.06 -12.46 7.13
C VAL A 94 0.77 -12.91 5.72
N ASP A 95 -0.47 -12.75 5.27
CA ASP A 95 -0.91 -12.97 3.88
C ASP A 95 -2.06 -12.00 3.57
N GLU A 96 -1.72 -10.85 2.97
CA GLU A 96 -2.67 -9.80 2.64
C GLU A 96 -2.76 -9.57 1.13
N THR A 97 -4.00 -9.49 0.63
CA THR A 97 -4.28 -9.12 -0.76
C THR A 97 -4.42 -7.60 -0.87
N ILE A 98 -3.74 -7.01 -1.83
CA ILE A 98 -3.70 -5.56 -2.04
C ILE A 98 -4.17 -5.26 -3.46
N GLU A 99 -5.41 -4.79 -3.56
CA GLU A 99 -6.04 -4.42 -4.83
C GLU A 99 -5.37 -3.20 -5.48
N PRO A 100 -5.55 -3.00 -6.79
CA PRO A 100 -5.03 -1.82 -7.49
C PRO A 100 -5.41 -0.51 -6.79
N GLY A 101 -4.43 0.33 -6.49
CA GLY A 101 -4.59 1.61 -5.82
C GLY A 101 -4.93 1.52 -4.32
N ALA A 102 -4.97 0.32 -3.75
CA ALA A 102 -5.26 0.14 -2.33
C ALA A 102 -3.99 0.27 -1.46
N THR A 103 -4.24 0.65 -0.21
CA THR A 103 -3.23 0.67 0.84
C THR A 103 -3.70 -0.22 1.99
N LYS A 104 -2.82 -1.07 2.49
CA LYS A 104 -3.06 -1.96 3.62
C LYS A 104 -1.97 -1.78 4.67
N THR A 105 -2.35 -1.86 5.93
CA THR A 105 -1.40 -1.88 7.05
C THR A 105 -1.47 -3.23 7.73
N VAL A 106 -0.34 -3.86 7.91
CA VAL A 106 -0.18 -5.17 8.57
C VAL A 106 0.82 -5.04 9.71
N THR A 107 0.67 -5.86 10.74
CA THR A 107 1.68 -5.98 11.79
C THR A 107 2.61 -7.12 11.45
N VAL A 108 3.88 -6.82 11.28
CA VAL A 108 4.96 -7.79 11.13
C VAL A 108 5.61 -8.02 12.49
N ASP A 109 5.55 -9.24 12.98
CA ASP A 109 6.17 -9.66 14.25
C ASP A 109 7.00 -10.92 14.01
N VAL A 110 8.26 -10.70 13.66
CA VAL A 110 9.21 -11.77 13.36
C VAL A 110 10.40 -11.72 14.30
N SER A 111 10.86 -12.88 14.73
CA SER A 111 12.01 -13.02 15.63
C SER A 111 13.32 -13.34 14.91
N ALA A 112 13.28 -13.55 13.61
CA ALA A 112 14.41 -13.81 12.74
C ALA A 112 14.14 -13.25 11.36
N SER A 113 15.18 -12.92 10.63
CA SER A 113 15.06 -12.44 9.25
C SER A 113 14.32 -13.46 8.39
N THR A 114 13.38 -12.98 7.57
CA THR A 114 12.53 -13.80 6.71
C THR A 114 12.29 -13.10 5.37
N GLY A 115 11.93 -13.86 4.35
CA GLY A 115 11.49 -13.30 3.08
C GLY A 115 10.01 -12.92 3.08
N PHE A 116 9.64 -12.09 2.13
CA PHE A 116 8.26 -11.88 1.72
C PHE A 116 8.14 -11.90 0.20
N HIS A 117 6.95 -12.21 -0.27
CA HIS A 117 6.71 -12.36 -1.72
C HIS A 117 5.26 -12.04 -2.09
N CYS A 118 4.99 -11.99 -3.39
CA CYS A 118 3.64 -11.95 -3.93
C CYS A 118 3.24 -13.34 -4.44
N ASN A 119 2.14 -13.90 -3.90
CA ASN A 119 1.62 -15.21 -4.33
C ASN A 119 1.16 -15.24 -5.79
N ILE A 120 0.76 -14.08 -6.33
CA ILE A 120 0.24 -13.97 -7.70
C ILE A 120 1.38 -13.81 -8.72
N HIS A 121 2.46 -13.13 -8.31
CA HIS A 121 3.60 -12.80 -9.17
C HIS A 121 4.90 -13.27 -8.50
N PRO A 122 5.34 -14.53 -8.73
CA PRO A 122 6.45 -15.14 -7.99
C PRO A 122 7.81 -14.46 -8.15
N GLN A 123 7.97 -13.58 -9.14
CA GLN A 123 9.20 -12.78 -9.31
C GLN A 123 9.31 -11.62 -8.32
N MET A 124 8.19 -11.26 -7.65
CA MET A 124 8.16 -10.18 -6.66
C MET A 124 8.52 -10.75 -5.30
N THR A 125 9.71 -10.46 -4.85
CA THR A 125 10.25 -10.92 -3.56
C THR A 125 10.93 -9.78 -2.82
N GLY A 126 11.04 -9.91 -1.50
CA GLY A 126 11.77 -8.99 -0.64
C GLY A 126 12.25 -9.67 0.64
N GLN A 127 12.91 -8.91 1.50
CA GLN A 127 13.52 -9.39 2.74
C GLN A 127 13.14 -8.51 3.94
N ILE A 128 12.91 -9.15 5.07
CA ILE A 128 12.81 -8.51 6.37
C ILE A 128 14.03 -8.90 7.19
N GLU A 129 14.78 -7.90 7.60
CA GLU A 129 15.94 -8.06 8.48
C GLU A 129 15.54 -7.69 9.92
N VAL A 130 15.98 -8.49 10.87
CA VAL A 130 15.77 -8.20 12.30
C VAL A 130 17.05 -7.57 12.86
N ALA A 131 16.89 -6.35 13.44
CA ALA A 131 17.99 -5.58 14.03
C ALA A 131 18.33 -6.03 15.47
#